data_b7298389985c460425e5e39ce2581377
#
_entry.id   b7298389985c460425e5e39ce2581377
#
_cell.length_a   1.000
_cell.length_b   1.000
_cell.length_c   1.000
_cell.angle_alpha   90.00
_cell.angle_beta   90.00
_cell.angle_gamma   90.00
#
_symmetry.space_group_name_H-M   'P 1'
#
loop_
_entity.id
_entity.type
_entity.pdbx_description
1 polymer ?
#
loop_
_entity_poly.entity_id
_entity_poly.type
_entity_poly.pdbx_seq_one_letter_code
_entity_poly.pdbx_strand_id
1 'polypeptide(L)'
;EALTRLPAVDWTTFFGPGRHPVDLPTYAFQHGTYWLAATAARAGSASEFGQSDAEHPLLSAAVELPDGDGVLFTGRLSLAAQPWLAEHAVHGTVIVPGAALVEIAVRAGDQVGRGTVRDLTLHSPLVVPETGAVALRVRVGDGDEPTVTVHSRPEGEETWTLHAEGALSTDSVEPPTDLTAWPPADAEPIDTTTLYDDLAAMGLQYGPLFQGLTTAWRAADDGTVHAEVALPEGTDPGAFALHPALLDAALHALTYAGAAESAELPFSWSDVVVHASGATALRVRVTGEGSGYRLDLADRTGAPVATVTGLALRPLAPVDDAAAPRDLYRVDWVPVTAEAAEPTAAYTVLRAATAA
;
A
#
# COMPACT_ATOMS: atom_id res chain seq x y z
N GLU A 1 -16.83 -26.59 -54.67
CA GLU A 1 -17.14 -27.90 -54.06
C GLU A 1 -16.62 -29.07 -54.92
N ALA A 2 -16.59 -28.98 -56.26
CA ALA A 2 -16.07 -30.06 -57.14
C ALA A 2 -14.53 -30.18 -57.08
N LEU A 3 -13.83 -29.07 -56.89
CA LEU A 3 -12.34 -29.00 -56.84
C LEU A 3 -11.71 -29.61 -55.58
N THR A 4 -12.45 -29.74 -54.50
CA THR A 4 -11.96 -30.32 -53.24
C THR A 4 -12.16 -31.84 -53.13
N ARG A 5 -12.83 -32.46 -54.10
CA ARG A 5 -13.18 -33.90 -54.05
C ARG A 5 -12.51 -34.75 -55.13
N LEU A 6 -11.75 -34.14 -56.07
CA LEU A 6 -11.07 -34.87 -57.13
C LEU A 6 -9.54 -34.85 -56.89
N PRO A 7 -8.89 -36.03 -56.88
CA PRO A 7 -7.46 -36.12 -56.52
C PRO A 7 -6.50 -35.55 -57.56
N ALA A 8 -6.92 -35.30 -58.77
CA ALA A 8 -6.18 -34.58 -59.80
C ALA A 8 -7.11 -34.11 -60.92
N VAL A 9 -7.08 -32.84 -61.26
CA VAL A 9 -7.74 -32.28 -62.43
C VAL A 9 -6.65 -31.98 -63.48
N ASP A 10 -6.73 -32.62 -64.67
CA ASP A 10 -5.84 -32.29 -65.79
C ASP A 10 -6.30 -31.01 -66.48
N TRP A 11 -5.67 -29.92 -66.07
CA TRP A 11 -5.94 -28.58 -66.60
C TRP A 11 -5.39 -28.38 -68.02
N THR A 12 -4.50 -29.23 -68.52
CA THR A 12 -3.94 -29.12 -69.87
C THR A 12 -4.99 -29.37 -70.96
N THR A 13 -5.95 -30.23 -70.68
CA THR A 13 -7.11 -30.49 -71.56
C THR A 13 -8.06 -29.26 -71.64
N PHE A 14 -8.12 -28.49 -70.60
CA PHE A 14 -9.02 -27.31 -70.56
C PHE A 14 -8.37 -26.05 -71.14
N PHE A 15 -7.09 -25.82 -70.86
CA PHE A 15 -6.36 -24.61 -71.29
C PHE A 15 -5.57 -24.78 -72.59
N GLY A 16 -5.40 -25.98 -73.13
CA GLY A 16 -4.63 -26.28 -74.34
C GLY A 16 -3.10 -26.21 -74.13
N PRO A 17 -2.33 -26.78 -75.11
CA PRO A 17 -0.85 -26.78 -75.03
C PRO A 17 -0.31 -25.37 -75.29
N GLY A 18 0.79 -25.00 -74.59
CA GLY A 18 1.57 -23.81 -74.87
C GLY A 18 1.26 -22.60 -73.97
N ARG A 19 0.57 -22.79 -72.85
CA ARG A 19 0.45 -21.73 -71.83
C ARG A 19 1.51 -21.86 -70.75
N HIS A 20 2.19 -20.76 -70.51
CA HIS A 20 3.18 -20.70 -69.45
C HIS A 20 2.55 -20.16 -68.19
N PRO A 21 2.94 -20.63 -66.99
CA PRO A 21 2.51 -20.02 -65.73
C PRO A 21 2.97 -18.56 -65.73
N VAL A 22 2.09 -17.67 -65.40
CA VAL A 22 2.38 -16.24 -65.18
C VAL A 22 2.37 -16.01 -63.67
N ASP A 23 3.46 -15.50 -63.16
CA ASP A 23 3.53 -15.05 -61.78
C ASP A 23 2.55 -13.88 -61.57
N LEU A 24 1.43 -14.15 -60.90
CA LEU A 24 0.54 -13.08 -60.46
C LEU A 24 1.10 -12.45 -59.23
N PRO A 25 1.03 -11.11 -59.13
CA PRO A 25 1.41 -10.47 -57.89
C PRO A 25 0.57 -11.07 -56.76
N THR A 26 1.25 -11.48 -55.67
CA THR A 26 0.61 -11.97 -54.47
C THR A 26 -0.33 -10.87 -53.92
N TYR A 27 -1.51 -11.29 -53.46
CA TYR A 27 -2.43 -10.37 -52.77
C TYR A 27 -1.68 -9.65 -51.64
N ALA A 28 -1.70 -8.33 -51.70
CA ALA A 28 -1.10 -7.52 -50.64
C ALA A 28 -1.93 -7.71 -49.35
N PHE A 29 -1.57 -8.72 -48.59
CA PHE A 29 -2.14 -8.92 -47.26
C PHE A 29 -1.81 -7.70 -46.43
N GLN A 30 -2.82 -6.96 -45.99
CA GLN A 30 -2.65 -6.03 -44.88
C GLN A 30 -2.40 -6.90 -43.63
N HIS A 31 -1.16 -6.87 -43.13
CA HIS A 31 -0.79 -7.57 -41.92
C HIS A 31 -1.42 -6.84 -40.72
N GLY A 32 -2.72 -7.06 -40.48
CA GLY A 32 -3.36 -6.75 -39.23
C GLY A 32 -3.18 -7.94 -38.27
N THR A 33 -2.71 -7.68 -37.06
CA THR A 33 -2.64 -8.69 -36.02
C THR A 33 -4.06 -8.93 -35.51
N TYR A 34 -4.68 -10.02 -35.98
CA TYR A 34 -6.04 -10.44 -35.57
C TYR A 34 -6.03 -11.45 -34.42
N TRP A 35 -4.90 -11.56 -33.71
CA TRP A 35 -4.91 -12.32 -32.47
C TRP A 35 -5.79 -11.56 -31.49
N LEU A 36 -6.80 -12.24 -30.99
CA LEU A 36 -7.50 -11.79 -29.80
C LEU A 36 -6.41 -11.68 -28.71
N ALA A 37 -5.93 -10.46 -28.48
CA ALA A 37 -5.31 -10.21 -27.19
C ALA A 37 -6.36 -10.68 -26.17
N ALA A 38 -5.95 -11.61 -25.28
CA ALA A 38 -6.77 -11.90 -24.13
C ALA A 38 -7.00 -10.53 -23.49
N THR A 39 -8.15 -9.92 -23.74
CA THR A 39 -8.66 -8.86 -22.89
C THR A 39 -8.58 -9.47 -21.52
N ALA A 40 -7.75 -8.86 -20.65
CA ALA A 40 -7.77 -9.17 -19.22
C ALA A 40 -9.26 -9.39 -18.92
N ALA A 41 -9.57 -10.61 -18.45
CA ALA A 41 -10.96 -11.06 -18.32
C ALA A 41 -11.70 -9.86 -17.74
N ARG A 42 -12.70 -9.34 -18.46
CA ARG A 42 -13.59 -8.35 -17.88
C ARG A 42 -14.10 -9.04 -16.65
N ALA A 43 -13.54 -8.68 -15.50
CA ALA A 43 -14.15 -9.03 -14.25
C ALA A 43 -15.57 -8.56 -14.39
N GLY A 44 -16.53 -9.46 -14.28
CA GLY A 44 -17.93 -9.12 -14.31
C GLY A 44 -18.13 -7.96 -13.35
N SER A 45 -18.96 -6.99 -13.70
CA SER A 45 -19.25 -5.87 -12.81
C SER A 45 -19.64 -6.44 -11.44
N ALA A 46 -19.13 -5.88 -10.34
CA ALA A 46 -19.49 -6.31 -8.99
C ALA A 46 -21.02 -6.41 -8.83
N SER A 47 -21.76 -5.54 -9.50
CA SER A 47 -23.23 -5.52 -9.50
C SER A 47 -23.86 -6.76 -10.14
N GLU A 48 -23.20 -7.46 -11.08
CA GLU A 48 -23.71 -8.72 -11.64
C GLU A 48 -23.74 -9.85 -10.61
N PHE A 49 -22.94 -9.73 -9.55
CA PHE A 49 -22.88 -10.66 -8.43
C PHE A 49 -23.66 -10.15 -7.20
N GLY A 50 -24.46 -9.09 -7.33
CA GLY A 50 -25.19 -8.49 -6.20
C GLY A 50 -24.28 -7.77 -5.21
N GLN A 51 -23.13 -7.31 -5.64
CA GLN A 51 -22.15 -6.55 -4.87
C GLN A 51 -22.11 -5.10 -5.36
N SER A 52 -21.69 -4.18 -4.52
CA SER A 52 -21.44 -2.78 -4.91
C SER A 52 -20.01 -2.62 -5.40
N ASP A 53 -19.79 -1.75 -6.38
CA ASP A 53 -18.44 -1.36 -6.78
C ASP A 53 -17.82 -0.51 -5.66
N ALA A 54 -16.59 -0.81 -5.29
CA ALA A 54 -15.88 -0.03 -4.27
C ALA A 54 -15.33 1.29 -4.83
N GLU A 55 -15.32 1.46 -6.17
CA GLU A 55 -14.81 2.65 -6.87
C GLU A 55 -13.41 3.07 -6.38
N HIS A 56 -12.52 2.08 -6.20
CA HIS A 56 -11.21 2.28 -5.62
C HIS A 56 -10.15 1.39 -6.30
N PRO A 57 -8.93 1.90 -6.57
CA PRO A 57 -7.92 1.15 -7.32
C PRO A 57 -7.44 -0.16 -6.69
N LEU A 58 -7.55 -0.30 -5.36
CA LEU A 58 -7.12 -1.48 -4.62
C LEU A 58 -8.28 -2.35 -4.12
N LEU A 59 -9.52 -1.82 -4.12
CA LEU A 59 -10.74 -2.52 -3.69
C LEU A 59 -11.66 -2.69 -4.88
N SER A 60 -12.08 -3.90 -5.17
CA SER A 60 -12.89 -4.22 -6.35
C SER A 60 -14.39 -4.15 -6.07
N ALA A 61 -14.82 -4.61 -4.90
CA ALA A 61 -16.23 -4.69 -4.54
C ALA A 61 -16.43 -4.55 -3.03
N ALA A 62 -17.64 -4.10 -2.68
CA ALA A 62 -18.14 -4.02 -1.32
C ALA A 62 -19.39 -4.91 -1.17
N VAL A 63 -19.48 -5.62 -0.06
CA VAL A 63 -20.58 -6.53 0.29
C VAL A 63 -21.08 -6.18 1.69
N GLU A 64 -22.32 -5.80 1.82
CA GLU A 64 -22.96 -5.69 3.13
C GLU A 64 -23.12 -7.09 3.72
N LEU A 65 -22.69 -7.27 4.97
CA LEU A 65 -22.86 -8.53 5.66
C LEU A 65 -24.28 -8.62 6.23
N PRO A 66 -24.94 -9.81 6.17
CA PRO A 66 -26.26 -9.97 6.77
C PRO A 66 -26.21 -9.75 8.27
N ASP A 67 -27.38 -9.50 8.86
CA ASP A 67 -27.58 -9.34 10.31
C ASP A 67 -26.86 -8.13 10.95
N GLY A 68 -26.40 -7.17 10.15
CA GLY A 68 -25.77 -5.95 10.65
C GLY A 68 -24.30 -6.14 11.04
N ASP A 69 -23.64 -7.17 10.53
CA ASP A 69 -22.23 -7.47 10.84
C ASP A 69 -21.21 -6.52 10.15
N GLY A 70 -21.71 -5.48 9.44
CA GLY A 70 -20.89 -4.47 8.77
C GLY A 70 -20.69 -4.73 7.28
N VAL A 71 -19.56 -4.26 6.73
CA VAL A 71 -19.24 -4.31 5.29
C VAL A 71 -17.92 -5.04 5.07
N LEU A 72 -17.90 -5.91 4.06
CA LEU A 72 -16.69 -6.57 3.59
C LEU A 72 -16.29 -6.03 2.22
N PHE A 73 -15.12 -5.43 2.13
CA PHE A 73 -14.51 -5.07 0.85
C PHE A 73 -13.59 -6.18 0.38
N THR A 74 -13.55 -6.37 -0.93
CA THR A 74 -12.69 -7.37 -1.57
C THR A 74 -11.80 -6.71 -2.60
N GLY A 75 -10.57 -7.18 -2.71
CA GLY A 75 -9.61 -6.70 -3.70
C GLY A 75 -8.67 -7.80 -4.14
N ARG A 76 -7.90 -7.50 -5.18
CA ARG A 76 -6.86 -8.37 -5.71
C ARG A 76 -5.66 -7.52 -6.10
N LEU A 77 -4.53 -7.76 -5.47
CA LEU A 77 -3.30 -7.03 -5.72
C LEU A 77 -2.33 -7.89 -6.54
N SER A 78 -1.78 -7.31 -7.59
CA SER A 78 -0.71 -7.92 -8.38
C SER A 78 0.11 -6.84 -9.07
N LEU A 79 1.38 -7.09 -9.34
CA LEU A 79 2.23 -6.12 -10.06
C LEU A 79 1.76 -5.90 -11.51
N ALA A 80 1.03 -6.86 -12.07
CA ALA A 80 0.43 -6.71 -13.41
C ALA A 80 -0.75 -5.72 -13.43
N ALA A 81 -1.56 -5.67 -12.35
CA ALA A 81 -2.71 -4.78 -12.26
C ALA A 81 -2.36 -3.42 -11.62
N GLN A 82 -1.44 -3.41 -10.67
CA GLN A 82 -0.93 -2.23 -9.98
C GLN A 82 0.60 -2.15 -10.13
N PRO A 83 1.15 -1.79 -11.33
CA PRO A 83 2.59 -1.79 -11.58
C PRO A 83 3.38 -0.86 -10.65
N TRP A 84 2.75 0.21 -10.17
CA TRP A 84 3.34 1.19 -9.27
C TRP A 84 3.78 0.60 -7.92
N LEU A 85 3.19 -0.53 -7.47
CA LEU A 85 3.60 -1.20 -6.25
C LEU A 85 5.04 -1.74 -6.34
N ALA A 86 5.55 -2.05 -7.55
CA ALA A 86 6.92 -2.49 -7.75
C ALA A 86 7.96 -1.41 -7.39
N GLU A 87 7.53 -0.15 -7.30
CA GLU A 87 8.40 0.98 -6.96
C GLU A 87 8.57 1.19 -5.45
N HIS A 88 7.98 0.32 -4.61
CA HIS A 88 8.11 0.36 -3.16
C HIS A 88 8.60 -1.00 -2.64
N ALA A 89 9.88 -1.08 -2.27
CA ALA A 89 10.47 -2.32 -1.78
C ALA A 89 11.31 -2.10 -0.52
N VAL A 90 11.34 -3.11 0.33
CA VAL A 90 12.17 -3.16 1.54
C VAL A 90 13.08 -4.39 1.43
N HIS A 91 14.40 -4.17 1.48
CA HIS A 91 15.42 -5.21 1.27
C HIS A 91 15.16 -6.06 0.01
N GLY A 92 14.73 -5.42 -1.08
CA GLY A 92 14.44 -6.08 -2.36
C GLY A 92 13.07 -6.78 -2.43
N THR A 93 12.30 -6.80 -1.35
CA THR A 93 10.95 -7.38 -1.32
C THR A 93 9.90 -6.30 -1.55
N VAL A 94 9.07 -6.47 -2.56
CA VAL A 94 7.96 -5.54 -2.84
C VAL A 94 6.89 -5.69 -1.77
N ILE A 95 6.61 -4.60 -1.05
CA ILE A 95 5.56 -4.55 -0.02
C ILE A 95 4.59 -3.41 -0.32
N VAL A 96 3.34 -3.61 0.06
CA VAL A 96 2.33 -2.53 0.01
C VAL A 96 2.72 -1.47 1.04
N PRO A 97 2.83 -0.18 0.65
CA PRO A 97 3.15 0.90 1.58
C PRO A 97 2.17 0.98 2.75
N GLY A 98 2.64 1.34 3.93
CA GLY A 98 1.76 1.65 5.06
C GLY A 98 0.75 2.74 4.72
N ALA A 99 1.14 3.73 3.94
CA ALA A 99 0.29 4.77 3.38
C ALA A 99 -0.91 4.22 2.56
N ALA A 100 -0.72 3.10 1.83
CA ALA A 100 -1.80 2.46 1.10
C ALA A 100 -2.78 1.72 2.02
N LEU A 101 -2.31 1.17 3.15
CA LEU A 101 -3.20 0.55 4.15
C LEU A 101 -4.05 1.61 4.88
N VAL A 102 -3.47 2.78 5.15
CA VAL A 102 -4.20 3.95 5.68
C VAL A 102 -5.27 4.41 4.69
N GLU A 103 -4.90 4.56 3.43
CA GLU A 103 -5.82 5.00 2.38
C GLU A 103 -7.00 4.02 2.20
N ILE A 104 -6.73 2.71 2.23
CA ILE A 104 -7.76 1.67 2.22
C ILE A 104 -8.71 1.83 3.44
N ALA A 105 -8.17 2.11 4.63
CA ALA A 105 -8.99 2.31 5.83
C ALA A 105 -9.85 3.58 5.73
N VAL A 106 -9.29 4.69 5.22
CA VAL A 106 -10.03 5.93 4.94
C VAL A 106 -11.17 5.66 3.97
N ARG A 107 -10.89 5.01 2.83
CA ARG A 107 -11.91 4.69 1.82
C ARG A 107 -13.01 3.78 2.38
N ALA A 108 -12.64 2.77 3.15
CA ALA A 108 -13.60 1.87 3.78
C ALA A 108 -14.48 2.62 4.81
N GLY A 109 -13.88 3.54 5.55
CA GLY A 109 -14.59 4.42 6.48
C GLY A 109 -15.57 5.34 5.78
N ASP A 110 -15.17 6.02 4.71
CA ASP A 110 -16.02 6.92 3.93
C ASP A 110 -17.29 6.20 3.42
N GLN A 111 -17.15 4.96 2.96
CA GLN A 111 -18.29 4.17 2.46
C GLN A 111 -19.30 3.80 3.53
N VAL A 112 -18.90 3.78 4.80
CA VAL A 112 -19.80 3.54 5.92
C VAL A 112 -20.14 4.82 6.70
N GLY A 113 -19.76 6.00 6.16
CA GLY A 113 -20.03 7.30 6.78
C GLY A 113 -19.17 7.59 8.01
N ARG A 114 -17.95 7.05 8.08
CA ARG A 114 -16.94 7.25 9.12
C ARG A 114 -15.71 7.88 8.50
N GLY A 115 -15.64 9.21 8.48
CA GLY A 115 -14.58 9.96 7.78
C GLY A 115 -13.24 10.04 8.52
N THR A 116 -13.15 9.50 9.75
CA THR A 116 -11.93 9.52 10.57
C THR A 116 -11.44 8.12 10.86
N VAL A 117 -10.20 7.82 10.52
CA VAL A 117 -9.48 6.66 11.03
C VAL A 117 -8.92 7.04 12.39
N ARG A 118 -9.62 6.67 13.48
CA ARG A 118 -9.26 7.05 14.83
C ARG A 118 -7.94 6.44 15.29
N ASP A 119 -7.74 5.18 14.96
CA ASP A 119 -6.47 4.49 15.13
C ASP A 119 -6.30 3.42 14.04
N LEU A 120 -5.05 3.14 13.69
CA LEU A 120 -4.70 2.05 12.78
C LEU A 120 -3.31 1.55 13.14
N THR A 121 -3.22 0.29 13.55
CA THR A 121 -1.96 -0.40 13.86
C THR A 121 -1.58 -1.34 12.72
N LEU A 122 -0.33 -1.25 12.26
CA LEU A 122 0.22 -2.12 11.24
C LEU A 122 0.93 -3.31 11.87
N HIS A 123 0.49 -4.54 11.58
CA HIS A 123 0.98 -5.76 12.18
C HIS A 123 2.08 -6.45 11.37
N SER A 124 1.76 -6.80 10.14
CA SER A 124 2.65 -7.56 9.25
C SER A 124 2.77 -6.89 7.89
N PRO A 125 3.95 -6.89 7.24
CA PRO A 125 4.08 -6.39 5.87
C PRO A 125 3.17 -7.17 4.92
N LEU A 126 2.51 -6.48 3.99
CA LEU A 126 1.76 -7.09 2.90
C LEU A 126 2.69 -7.22 1.69
N VAL A 127 3.21 -8.43 1.49
CA VAL A 127 4.13 -8.72 0.38
C VAL A 127 3.33 -8.96 -0.90
N VAL A 128 3.77 -8.34 -2.00
CA VAL A 128 3.21 -8.57 -3.34
C VAL A 128 4.21 -9.42 -4.13
N PRO A 129 3.83 -10.64 -4.55
CA PRO A 129 4.74 -11.52 -5.27
C PRO A 129 5.03 -10.97 -6.68
N GLU A 130 6.21 -11.27 -7.22
CA GLU A 130 6.59 -10.90 -8.60
C GLU A 130 5.62 -11.48 -9.64
N THR A 131 5.10 -12.68 -9.39
CA THR A 131 4.13 -13.38 -10.25
C THR A 131 2.95 -13.85 -9.43
N GLY A 132 1.74 -13.86 -10.03
CA GLY A 132 0.51 -14.18 -9.33
C GLY A 132 -0.13 -12.97 -8.68
N ALA A 133 -0.89 -13.18 -7.64
CA ALA A 133 -1.60 -12.12 -6.93
C ALA A 133 -1.90 -12.48 -5.47
N VAL A 134 -2.34 -11.47 -4.75
CA VAL A 134 -2.76 -11.56 -3.35
C VAL A 134 -4.24 -11.15 -3.27
N ALA A 135 -5.08 -12.01 -2.73
CA ALA A 135 -6.46 -11.65 -2.40
C ALA A 135 -6.47 -10.73 -1.18
N LEU A 136 -7.22 -9.63 -1.25
CA LEU A 136 -7.39 -8.64 -0.18
C LEU A 136 -8.80 -8.73 0.40
N ARG A 137 -8.91 -8.62 1.72
CA ARG A 137 -10.17 -8.49 2.46
C ARG A 137 -10.04 -7.35 3.46
N VAL A 138 -10.97 -6.40 3.37
CA VAL A 138 -11.10 -5.34 4.35
C VAL A 138 -12.47 -5.46 4.98
N ARG A 139 -12.53 -5.66 6.28
CA ARG A 139 -13.80 -5.73 7.00
C ARG A 139 -13.95 -4.47 7.85
N VAL A 140 -15.09 -3.83 7.73
CA VAL A 140 -15.53 -2.80 8.64
C VAL A 140 -16.69 -3.39 9.46
N GLY A 141 -16.55 -3.40 10.78
CA GLY A 141 -17.59 -3.84 11.71
C GLY A 141 -18.78 -2.89 11.73
N ASP A 142 -19.78 -3.23 12.53
CA ASP A 142 -20.92 -2.35 12.80
C ASP A 142 -20.76 -1.64 14.15
N GLY A 143 -21.63 -0.64 14.44
CA GLY A 143 -21.66 0.10 15.70
C GLY A 143 -21.18 1.54 15.59
N ASP A 144 -21.10 2.20 16.74
CA ASP A 144 -20.73 3.64 16.81
C ASP A 144 -19.24 3.87 16.54
N GLU A 145 -18.39 2.95 16.93
CA GLU A 145 -16.94 2.92 16.66
C GLU A 145 -16.57 1.61 15.97
N PRO A 146 -16.87 1.46 14.67
CA PRO A 146 -16.63 0.22 13.97
C PRO A 146 -15.12 -0.05 13.83
N THR A 147 -14.74 -1.31 14.03
CA THR A 147 -13.37 -1.75 13.77
C THR A 147 -13.14 -1.92 12.27
N VAL A 148 -11.95 -1.59 11.80
CA VAL A 148 -11.48 -1.90 10.45
C VAL A 148 -10.33 -2.90 10.53
N THR A 149 -10.36 -3.97 9.72
CA THR A 149 -9.27 -4.94 9.63
C THR A 149 -8.90 -5.19 8.16
N VAL A 150 -7.60 -5.30 7.89
CA VAL A 150 -7.06 -5.57 6.55
C VAL A 150 -6.33 -6.90 6.57
N HIS A 151 -6.80 -7.83 5.76
CA HIS A 151 -6.21 -9.16 5.62
C HIS A 151 -5.84 -9.44 4.18
N SER A 152 -4.79 -10.22 3.98
CA SER A 152 -4.46 -10.75 2.66
C SER A 152 -4.20 -12.25 2.70
N ARG A 153 -4.25 -12.84 1.50
CA ARG A 153 -3.93 -14.25 1.28
C ARG A 153 -3.36 -14.42 -0.13
N PRO A 154 -2.14 -14.94 -0.28
CA PRO A 154 -1.59 -15.29 -1.58
C PRO A 154 -2.48 -16.29 -2.33
N GLU A 155 -2.55 -16.18 -3.66
CA GLU A 155 -3.29 -17.14 -4.47
C GLU A 155 -2.71 -18.55 -4.30
N GLY A 156 -3.59 -19.51 -4.01
CA GLY A 156 -3.22 -20.90 -3.77
C GLY A 156 -2.94 -21.26 -2.31
N GLU A 157 -2.89 -20.30 -1.41
CA GLU A 157 -2.77 -20.53 0.03
C GLU A 157 -4.15 -20.54 0.72
N GLU A 158 -4.22 -21.12 1.93
CA GLU A 158 -5.47 -21.20 2.70
C GLU A 158 -5.52 -20.16 3.84
N THR A 159 -4.36 -19.74 4.34
CA THR A 159 -4.26 -18.91 5.54
C THR A 159 -4.32 -17.42 5.21
N TRP A 160 -5.17 -16.69 5.94
CA TRP A 160 -5.24 -15.24 5.90
C TRP A 160 -4.27 -14.62 6.91
N THR A 161 -3.55 -13.59 6.48
CA THR A 161 -2.64 -12.81 7.33
C THR A 161 -3.27 -11.45 7.63
N LEU A 162 -3.28 -11.03 8.90
CA LEU A 162 -3.67 -9.71 9.34
C LEU A 162 -2.53 -8.72 9.10
N HIS A 163 -2.80 -7.62 8.40
CA HIS A 163 -1.83 -6.56 8.08
C HIS A 163 -2.08 -5.27 8.83
N ALA A 164 -3.34 -4.92 9.01
CA ALA A 164 -3.72 -3.72 9.76
C ALA A 164 -5.02 -3.93 10.51
N GLU A 165 -5.13 -3.29 11.66
CA GLU A 165 -6.33 -3.28 12.50
C GLU A 165 -6.48 -1.91 13.17
N GLY A 166 -7.71 -1.41 13.29
CA GLY A 166 -7.98 -0.12 13.89
C GLY A 166 -9.46 0.14 14.10
N ALA A 167 -9.77 1.38 14.45
CA ALA A 167 -11.13 1.86 14.68
C ALA A 167 -11.43 3.10 13.81
N LEU A 168 -12.69 3.20 13.41
CA LEU A 168 -13.19 4.33 12.63
C LEU A 168 -14.14 5.17 13.52
N SER A 169 -14.24 6.47 13.26
CA SER A 169 -15.15 7.36 13.97
C SER A 169 -15.74 8.43 13.05
N THR A 170 -16.71 9.16 13.61
CA THR A 170 -17.26 10.38 13.01
C THR A 170 -16.68 11.64 13.63
N ASP A 171 -15.68 11.51 14.49
CA ASP A 171 -15.07 12.66 15.14
C ASP A 171 -14.42 13.57 14.10
N SER A 172 -14.61 14.87 14.28
CA SER A 172 -13.95 15.85 13.43
C SER A 172 -12.57 16.18 14.00
N VAL A 173 -11.54 16.04 13.16
CA VAL A 173 -10.22 16.56 13.48
C VAL A 173 -10.12 17.98 12.92
N GLU A 174 -9.62 18.90 13.73
CA GLU A 174 -9.45 20.29 13.30
C GLU A 174 -8.41 20.32 12.14
N PRO A 175 -8.76 20.95 11.00
CA PRO A 175 -7.84 21.02 9.88
C PRO A 175 -6.55 21.75 10.29
N PRO A 176 -5.44 21.50 9.58
CA PRO A 176 -4.17 22.12 9.89
C PRO A 176 -4.28 23.64 9.89
N THR A 177 -3.60 24.26 10.83
CA THR A 177 -3.40 25.71 10.83
C THR A 177 -2.68 26.15 9.55
N ASP A 178 -3.03 27.34 9.10
CA ASP A 178 -2.59 28.02 7.89
C ASP A 178 -1.16 27.67 7.42
N LEU A 179 -1.06 27.00 6.27
CA LEU A 179 0.18 26.73 5.56
C LEU A 179 0.30 27.60 4.28
N THR A 180 -0.36 28.76 4.26
CA THR A 180 -0.34 29.71 3.11
C THR A 180 1.00 30.45 3.01
N ALA A 181 1.58 30.88 4.15
CA ALA A 181 2.92 31.46 4.19
C ALA A 181 3.97 30.35 4.07
N TRP A 182 4.63 30.25 2.88
CA TRP A 182 5.47 29.12 2.58
C TRP A 182 6.69 29.47 1.73
N PRO A 183 7.89 28.90 2.02
CA PRO A 183 8.21 28.27 3.30
C PRO A 183 8.13 29.29 4.44
N PRO A 184 8.09 28.86 5.73
CA PRO A 184 8.16 29.78 6.87
C PRO A 184 9.40 30.67 6.80
N ALA A 185 9.27 31.95 7.16
CA ALA A 185 10.30 32.96 6.93
C ALA A 185 11.65 32.66 7.64
N ASP A 186 11.57 31.96 8.77
CA ASP A 186 12.74 31.68 9.63
C ASP A 186 13.21 30.21 9.50
N ALA A 187 12.71 29.46 8.49
CA ALA A 187 13.09 28.08 8.28
C ALA A 187 14.36 27.97 7.41
N GLU A 188 15.30 27.16 7.87
CA GLU A 188 16.56 26.89 7.19
C GLU A 188 16.39 25.73 6.18
N PRO A 189 16.89 25.85 4.94
CA PRO A 189 16.79 24.78 3.97
C PRO A 189 17.64 23.58 4.39
N ILE A 190 17.11 22.38 4.12
CA ILE A 190 17.79 21.10 4.33
C ILE A 190 18.27 20.59 2.96
N ASP A 191 19.48 20.05 2.92
CA ASP A 191 19.96 19.35 1.71
C ASP A 191 19.27 17.99 1.60
N THR A 192 18.51 17.82 0.54
CA THR A 192 17.73 16.59 0.24
C THR A 192 18.35 15.75 -0.89
N THR A 193 19.51 16.15 -1.40
CA THR A 193 20.10 15.54 -2.61
C THR A 193 20.49 14.08 -2.47
N THR A 194 20.83 13.63 -1.25
CA THR A 194 21.24 12.24 -0.98
C THR A 194 20.13 11.40 -0.34
N LEU A 195 18.95 11.98 -0.08
CA LEU A 195 17.88 11.32 0.69
C LEU A 195 17.58 9.90 0.19
N TYR A 196 17.33 9.73 -1.09
CA TYR A 196 16.92 8.43 -1.62
C TYR A 196 18.07 7.43 -1.74
N ASP A 197 19.30 7.90 -1.89
CA ASP A 197 20.50 7.06 -1.82
C ASP A 197 20.72 6.57 -0.37
N ASP A 198 20.51 7.44 0.61
CA ASP A 198 20.64 7.12 2.04
C ASP A 198 19.53 6.15 2.48
N LEU A 199 18.28 6.35 2.04
CA LEU A 199 17.17 5.42 2.29
C LEU A 199 17.43 4.06 1.65
N ALA A 200 17.94 4.03 0.41
CA ALA A 200 18.30 2.79 -0.28
C ALA A 200 19.43 2.04 0.45
N ALA A 201 20.42 2.75 0.99
CA ALA A 201 21.50 2.15 1.79
C ALA A 201 20.97 1.52 3.09
N MET A 202 19.87 2.04 3.64
CA MET A 202 19.16 1.46 4.78
C MET A 202 18.18 0.33 4.40
N GLY A 203 18.08 -0.02 3.10
CA GLY A 203 17.21 -1.09 2.59
C GLY A 203 15.80 -0.62 2.18
N LEU A 204 15.53 0.69 2.19
CA LEU A 204 14.26 1.27 1.75
C LEU A 204 14.41 1.73 0.29
N GLN A 205 13.86 0.98 -0.63
CA GLN A 205 14.05 1.18 -2.07
C GLN A 205 12.79 1.77 -2.70
N TYR A 206 12.94 2.98 -3.22
CA TYR A 206 11.86 3.75 -3.83
C TYR A 206 12.13 4.01 -5.30
N GLY A 207 11.18 3.68 -6.17
CA GLY A 207 11.20 4.07 -7.57
C GLY A 207 10.71 5.52 -7.77
N PRO A 208 10.74 6.01 -9.02
CA PRO A 208 10.45 7.42 -9.34
C PRO A 208 9.12 7.94 -8.80
N LEU A 209 8.08 7.09 -8.73
CA LEU A 209 6.76 7.50 -8.23
C LEU A 209 6.80 7.82 -6.73
N PHE A 210 7.64 7.14 -5.96
CA PHE A 210 7.77 7.32 -4.51
C PHE A 210 8.88 8.31 -4.12
N GLN A 211 9.71 8.75 -5.05
CA GLN A 211 10.74 9.77 -4.82
C GLN A 211 10.17 11.18 -4.90
N GLY A 212 9.05 11.41 -4.20
CA GLY A 212 8.26 12.62 -4.31
C GLY A 212 8.75 13.80 -3.48
N LEU A 213 9.64 13.62 -2.48
CA LEU A 213 10.16 14.73 -1.68
C LEU A 213 11.15 15.56 -2.48
N THR A 214 10.83 16.83 -2.69
CA THR A 214 11.60 17.74 -3.55
C THR A 214 12.43 18.73 -2.77
N THR A 215 11.87 19.28 -1.69
CA THR A 215 12.53 20.30 -0.84
C THR A 215 12.11 20.12 0.61
N ALA A 216 13.00 20.49 1.54
CA ALA A 216 12.70 20.47 2.97
C ALA A 216 13.35 21.65 3.68
N TRP A 217 12.77 22.05 4.80
CA TRP A 217 13.26 23.13 5.68
C TRP A 217 13.04 22.73 7.14
N ARG A 218 13.87 23.26 8.01
CA ARG A 218 13.77 23.11 9.46
C ARG A 218 13.48 24.46 10.10
N ALA A 219 12.44 24.56 10.91
CA ALA A 219 12.20 25.72 11.74
C ALA A 219 13.28 25.84 12.83
N ALA A 220 13.71 27.07 13.10
CA ALA A 220 14.82 27.34 14.02
C ALA A 220 14.42 27.19 15.50
N ASP A 221 13.14 27.38 15.82
CA ASP A 221 12.64 27.52 17.20
C ASP A 221 12.23 26.17 17.83
N ASP A 222 11.59 25.30 17.10
CA ASP A 222 11.01 24.05 17.63
C ASP A 222 11.45 22.79 16.90
N GLY A 223 12.27 22.93 15.85
CA GLY A 223 12.73 21.79 15.04
C GLY A 223 11.68 21.20 14.11
N THR A 224 10.52 21.83 13.97
CA THR A 224 9.48 21.47 13.00
C THR A 224 10.07 21.36 11.60
N VAL A 225 9.76 20.27 10.89
CA VAL A 225 10.18 20.07 9.52
C VAL A 225 9.03 20.44 8.57
N HIS A 226 9.39 21.25 7.58
CA HIS A 226 8.51 21.60 6.46
C HIS A 226 9.07 20.95 5.20
N ALA A 227 8.20 20.40 4.34
CA ALA A 227 8.64 19.79 3.09
C ALA A 227 7.63 20.01 1.97
N GLU A 228 8.11 19.97 0.74
CA GLU A 228 7.28 19.87 -0.44
C GLU A 228 7.45 18.50 -1.06
N VAL A 229 6.30 17.88 -1.35
CA VAL A 229 6.25 16.59 -2.03
C VAL A 229 5.33 16.66 -3.22
N ALA A 230 5.66 15.92 -4.27
CA ALA A 230 4.85 15.88 -5.48
C ALA A 230 4.94 14.51 -6.16
N LEU A 231 3.83 14.10 -6.79
CA LEU A 231 3.86 13.00 -7.76
C LEU A 231 4.59 13.47 -9.04
N PRO A 232 5.20 12.56 -9.79
CA PRO A 232 5.78 12.88 -11.10
C PRO A 232 4.76 13.54 -12.01
N GLU A 233 5.22 14.46 -12.87
CA GLU A 233 4.36 15.20 -13.81
C GLU A 233 3.56 14.24 -14.71
N GLY A 234 2.26 14.48 -14.82
CA GLY A 234 1.35 13.66 -15.61
C GLY A 234 0.83 12.41 -14.89
N THR A 235 1.21 12.18 -13.63
CA THR A 235 0.61 11.12 -12.82
C THR A 235 -0.84 11.48 -12.49
N ASP A 236 -1.77 10.61 -12.86
CA ASP A 236 -3.16 10.70 -12.42
C ASP A 236 -3.28 10.24 -10.96
N PRO A 237 -3.76 11.08 -10.02
CA PRO A 237 -4.00 10.65 -8.65
C PRO A 237 -5.07 9.54 -8.56
N GLY A 238 -5.80 9.27 -9.63
CA GLY A 238 -6.80 8.21 -9.70
C GLY A 238 -7.99 8.45 -8.77
N ALA A 239 -8.63 7.35 -8.38
CA ALA A 239 -9.76 7.36 -7.44
C ALA A 239 -9.32 7.17 -5.97
N PHE A 240 -8.07 7.52 -5.64
CA PHE A 240 -7.61 7.58 -4.25
C PHE A 240 -8.11 8.86 -3.57
N ALA A 241 -8.46 8.77 -2.30
CA ALA A 241 -8.68 9.96 -1.48
C ALA A 241 -7.37 10.76 -1.36
N LEU A 242 -6.27 10.07 -1.06
CA LEU A 242 -4.92 10.59 -1.12
C LEU A 242 -4.00 9.51 -1.70
N HIS A 243 -3.34 9.81 -2.84
CA HIS A 243 -2.51 8.82 -3.52
C HIS A 243 -1.42 8.25 -2.58
N PRO A 244 -1.30 6.91 -2.42
CA PRO A 244 -0.38 6.31 -1.45
C PRO A 244 1.06 6.76 -1.60
N ALA A 245 1.58 6.90 -2.82
CA ALA A 245 2.94 7.36 -3.04
C ALA A 245 3.16 8.82 -2.62
N LEU A 246 2.11 9.66 -2.68
CA LEU A 246 2.19 11.05 -2.23
C LEU A 246 2.19 11.14 -0.70
N LEU A 247 1.37 10.34 -0.02
CA LEU A 247 1.39 10.26 1.44
C LEU A 247 2.70 9.63 1.93
N ASP A 248 3.20 8.60 1.26
CA ASP A 248 4.48 7.97 1.61
C ASP A 248 5.65 8.94 1.45
N ALA A 249 5.68 9.72 0.35
CA ALA A 249 6.68 10.77 0.16
C ALA A 249 6.63 11.83 1.28
N ALA A 250 5.46 12.13 1.84
CA ALA A 250 5.33 13.03 2.99
C ALA A 250 5.99 12.45 4.25
N LEU A 251 5.98 11.13 4.42
CA LEU A 251 6.65 10.44 5.53
C LEU A 251 8.18 10.53 5.43
N HIS A 252 8.74 10.68 4.23
CA HIS A 252 10.19 10.84 4.07
C HIS A 252 10.72 12.11 4.77
N ALA A 253 9.88 13.13 5.00
CA ALA A 253 10.24 14.30 5.79
C ALA A 253 10.58 13.96 7.25
N LEU A 254 10.09 12.83 7.78
CA LEU A 254 10.41 12.35 9.12
C LEU A 254 11.91 12.07 9.31
N THR A 255 12.62 11.70 8.24
CA THR A 255 14.09 11.52 8.26
C THR A 255 14.80 12.76 8.78
N TYR A 256 14.22 13.93 8.60
CA TYR A 256 14.76 15.19 9.06
C TYR A 256 14.19 15.66 10.40
N ALA A 257 13.15 15.03 10.93
CA ALA A 257 12.49 15.43 12.17
C ALA A 257 13.12 14.84 13.46
N GLY A 258 14.33 14.26 13.36
CA GLY A 258 15.02 13.65 14.49
C GLY A 258 14.97 12.13 14.49
N ALA A 259 14.76 11.55 13.32
CA ALA A 259 14.74 10.11 13.13
C ALA A 259 16.06 9.46 13.57
N ALA A 260 15.91 8.22 14.01
CA ALA A 260 16.98 7.38 14.54
C ALA A 260 18.08 7.10 13.51
N GLU A 261 19.25 6.67 13.99
CA GLU A 261 20.38 6.20 13.16
C GLU A 261 20.05 4.93 12.32
N SER A 262 18.83 4.37 12.47
CA SER A 262 18.34 3.17 11.77
C SER A 262 17.02 3.46 11.05
N ALA A 263 16.77 2.71 9.97
CA ALA A 263 15.49 2.79 9.27
C ALA A 263 14.32 2.48 10.21
N GLU A 264 13.32 3.34 10.19
CA GLU A 264 12.08 3.19 10.95
C GLU A 264 10.89 3.16 9.97
N LEU A 265 9.88 2.38 10.29
CA LEU A 265 8.66 2.26 9.49
C LEU A 265 7.45 2.73 10.31
N PRO A 266 6.45 3.31 9.64
CA PRO A 266 5.16 3.58 10.25
C PRO A 266 4.60 2.33 10.92
N PHE A 267 4.18 2.48 12.18
CA PHE A 267 3.64 1.38 12.97
C PHE A 267 2.20 1.63 13.42
N SER A 268 1.92 2.83 13.94
CA SER A 268 0.59 3.18 14.43
C SER A 268 0.25 4.61 14.02
N TRP A 269 -0.99 4.77 13.59
CA TRP A 269 -1.56 6.03 13.14
C TRP A 269 -2.73 6.39 14.04
N SER A 270 -2.92 7.68 14.33
CA SER A 270 -4.04 8.18 15.14
C SER A 270 -4.70 9.36 14.44
N ASP A 271 -6.01 9.37 14.46
CA ASP A 271 -6.89 10.42 13.94
C ASP A 271 -6.47 10.91 12.55
N VAL A 272 -6.54 9.99 11.58
CA VAL A 272 -6.27 10.33 10.18
C VAL A 272 -7.56 10.79 9.53
N VAL A 273 -7.52 12.00 8.98
CA VAL A 273 -8.63 12.60 8.22
C VAL A 273 -8.11 13.14 6.89
N VAL A 274 -8.81 12.84 5.81
CA VAL A 274 -8.60 13.45 4.51
C VAL A 274 -9.68 14.51 4.29
N HIS A 275 -9.27 15.77 4.18
CA HIS A 275 -10.15 16.93 4.02
C HIS A 275 -10.46 17.23 2.55
N ALA A 276 -9.54 16.89 1.63
CA ALA A 276 -9.68 17.08 0.21
C ALA A 276 -8.96 15.98 -0.58
N SER A 277 -9.54 15.53 -1.67
CA SER A 277 -8.99 14.50 -2.57
C SER A 277 -8.40 15.09 -3.84
N GLY A 278 -7.62 14.26 -4.58
CA GLY A 278 -7.08 14.61 -5.89
C GLY A 278 -5.82 15.46 -5.86
N ALA A 279 -5.18 15.64 -4.70
CA ALA A 279 -3.90 16.32 -4.60
C ALA A 279 -2.79 15.55 -5.34
N THR A 280 -1.98 16.27 -6.12
CA THR A 280 -0.78 15.75 -6.80
C THR A 280 0.51 16.30 -6.19
N ALA A 281 0.41 17.29 -5.31
CA ALA A 281 1.51 17.85 -4.55
C ALA A 281 1.01 18.37 -3.21
N LEU A 282 1.89 18.33 -2.21
CA LEU A 282 1.58 18.75 -0.85
C LEU A 282 2.68 19.63 -0.27
N ARG A 283 2.25 20.56 0.58
CA ARG A 283 3.05 21.15 1.65
C ARG A 283 2.87 20.29 2.89
N VAL A 284 3.95 19.87 3.47
CA VAL A 284 4.00 18.95 4.61
C VAL A 284 4.60 19.70 5.80
N ARG A 285 3.93 19.65 6.95
CA ARG A 285 4.50 20.07 8.23
C ARG A 285 4.55 18.85 9.14
N VAL A 286 5.73 18.56 9.66
CA VAL A 286 5.98 17.48 10.62
C VAL A 286 6.38 18.09 11.94
N THR A 287 5.63 17.82 12.98
CA THR A 287 5.90 18.26 14.35
C THR A 287 6.06 17.05 15.26
N GLY A 288 7.11 17.05 16.08
CA GLY A 288 7.28 16.01 17.10
C GLY A 288 6.27 16.20 18.24
N GLU A 289 5.53 15.17 18.59
CA GLU A 289 4.58 15.16 19.71
C GLU A 289 4.81 13.95 20.62
N GLY A 290 5.27 14.16 21.84
CA GLY A 290 5.53 13.07 22.79
C GLY A 290 6.53 12.05 22.24
N SER A 291 6.08 10.83 21.98
CA SER A 291 6.88 9.74 21.37
C SER A 291 6.59 9.52 19.90
N GLY A 292 5.84 10.42 19.25
CA GLY A 292 5.42 10.29 17.87
C GLY A 292 5.47 11.61 17.11
N TYR A 293 4.78 11.65 16.00
CA TYR A 293 4.76 12.79 15.10
C TYR A 293 3.33 13.15 14.70
N ARG A 294 3.09 14.45 14.55
CA ARG A 294 1.92 15.00 13.88
C ARG A 294 2.30 15.40 12.45
N LEU A 295 1.43 15.10 11.49
CA LEU A 295 1.56 15.54 10.10
C LEU A 295 0.36 16.40 9.72
N ASP A 296 0.63 17.58 9.22
CA ASP A 296 -0.36 18.45 8.58
C ASP A 296 0.00 18.59 7.11
N LEU A 297 -0.95 18.21 6.26
CA LEU A 297 -0.78 18.17 4.81
C LEU A 297 -1.72 19.19 4.16
N ALA A 298 -1.16 20.07 3.34
CA ALA A 298 -1.91 21.07 2.60
C ALA A 298 -1.55 21.05 1.12
N ASP A 299 -2.40 21.59 0.28
CA ASP A 299 -2.09 21.78 -1.14
C ASP A 299 -1.08 22.94 -1.36
N ARG A 300 -0.75 23.20 -2.63
CA ARG A 300 0.18 24.27 -3.01
C ARG A 300 -0.28 25.66 -2.60
N THR A 301 -1.56 25.87 -2.31
CA THR A 301 -2.12 27.14 -1.85
C THR A 301 -2.11 27.27 -0.33
N GLY A 302 -1.89 26.16 0.38
CA GLY A 302 -1.97 26.07 1.83
C GLY A 302 -3.33 25.59 2.33
N ALA A 303 -4.26 25.23 1.42
CA ALA A 303 -5.55 24.68 1.83
C ALA A 303 -5.39 23.23 2.37
N PRO A 304 -6.10 22.86 3.44
CA PRO A 304 -5.98 21.54 4.07
C PRO A 304 -6.29 20.39 3.13
N VAL A 305 -5.44 19.36 3.11
CA VAL A 305 -5.64 18.12 2.36
C VAL A 305 -5.80 16.95 3.30
N ALA A 306 -4.95 16.78 4.29
CA ALA A 306 -5.10 15.74 5.29
C ALA A 306 -4.41 16.10 6.61
N THR A 307 -4.82 15.45 7.67
CA THR A 307 -4.21 15.57 9.01
C THR A 307 -4.00 14.16 9.59
N VAL A 308 -2.84 13.96 10.20
CA VAL A 308 -2.52 12.80 11.04
C VAL A 308 -2.11 13.36 12.39
N THR A 309 -2.91 13.15 13.44
CA THR A 309 -2.59 13.73 14.76
C THR A 309 -1.52 12.95 15.51
N GLY A 310 -1.36 11.67 15.21
CA GLY A 310 -0.33 10.85 15.82
C GLY A 310 0.20 9.80 14.85
N LEU A 311 1.52 9.75 14.69
CA LEU A 311 2.23 8.72 13.95
C LEU A 311 3.36 8.19 14.80
N ALA A 312 3.31 6.92 15.14
CA ALA A 312 4.40 6.22 15.80
C ALA A 312 5.18 5.39 14.79
N LEU A 313 6.50 5.44 14.92
CA LEU A 313 7.43 4.65 14.13
C LEU A 313 7.98 3.49 14.96
N ARG A 314 8.45 2.45 14.29
CA ARG A 314 9.24 1.40 14.91
C ARG A 314 10.44 1.04 14.02
N PRO A 315 11.56 0.62 14.61
CA PRO A 315 12.72 0.17 13.87
C PRO A 315 12.35 -0.94 12.88
N LEU A 316 12.92 -0.85 11.67
CA LEU A 316 12.82 -1.91 10.69
C LEU A 316 13.52 -3.16 11.25
N ALA A 317 12.72 -4.18 11.59
CA ALA A 317 13.31 -5.47 11.93
C ALA A 317 13.96 -6.07 10.67
N PRO A 318 15.11 -6.78 10.80
CA PRO A 318 15.63 -7.56 9.70
C PRO A 318 14.50 -8.44 9.16
N VAL A 319 14.28 -8.41 7.85
CA VAL A 319 13.36 -9.36 7.22
C VAL A 319 14.06 -10.70 7.32
N ASP A 320 13.77 -11.44 8.39
CA ASP A 320 14.22 -12.82 8.52
C ASP A 320 13.69 -13.58 7.31
N ASP A 321 14.63 -14.28 6.65
CA ASP A 321 14.38 -15.07 5.45
C ASP A 321 13.06 -15.83 5.57
N ALA A 322 12.14 -15.67 4.62
CA ALA A 322 10.79 -16.21 4.66
C ALA A 322 10.70 -17.75 4.81
N ALA A 323 11.85 -18.41 4.96
CA ALA A 323 12.04 -19.82 5.20
C ALA A 323 12.18 -20.21 6.68
N ALA A 324 12.32 -19.24 7.61
CA ALA A 324 12.35 -19.59 9.04
C ALA A 324 10.93 -19.94 9.52
N PRO A 325 10.72 -21.08 10.18
CA PRO A 325 9.40 -21.46 10.70
C PRO A 325 8.94 -20.40 11.71
N ARG A 326 7.88 -19.66 11.36
CA ARG A 326 7.35 -18.50 12.12
C ARG A 326 6.72 -18.85 13.45
N ASP A 327 6.60 -20.15 13.77
CA ASP A 327 5.91 -20.68 14.96
C ASP A 327 6.86 -21.28 15.99
N LEU A 328 8.16 -21.03 15.87
CA LEU A 328 9.14 -21.48 16.88
C LEU A 328 9.48 -20.34 17.81
N TYR A 329 9.00 -20.46 19.04
CA TYR A 329 9.35 -19.58 20.15
C TYR A 329 10.39 -20.24 21.04
N ARG A 330 11.44 -19.50 21.40
CA ARG A 330 12.39 -19.92 22.42
C ARG A 330 12.04 -19.23 23.74
N VAL A 331 11.92 -20.01 24.80
CA VAL A 331 11.79 -19.47 26.15
C VAL A 331 13.20 -19.21 26.70
N ASP A 332 13.55 -17.93 26.82
CA ASP A 332 14.79 -17.51 27.48
C ASP A 332 14.52 -17.09 28.93
N TRP A 333 15.36 -17.57 29.85
CA TRP A 333 15.28 -17.19 31.24
C TRP A 333 16.21 -16.02 31.50
N VAL A 334 15.63 -14.85 31.83
CA VAL A 334 16.39 -13.67 32.21
C VAL A 334 16.58 -13.71 33.75
N PRO A 335 17.82 -13.61 34.26
CA PRO A 335 18.04 -13.51 35.71
C PRO A 335 17.39 -12.22 36.24
N VAL A 336 16.42 -12.36 37.12
CA VAL A 336 15.85 -11.23 37.84
C VAL A 336 16.52 -11.15 39.19
N THR A 337 17.17 -10.01 39.46
CA THR A 337 17.69 -9.73 40.82
C THR A 337 16.48 -9.35 41.68
N ALA A 338 15.90 -10.32 42.38
CA ALA A 338 14.88 -10.00 43.37
C ALA A 338 15.58 -9.51 44.64
N GLU A 339 15.21 -8.34 45.14
CA GLU A 339 15.51 -8.01 46.53
C GLU A 339 14.81 -9.06 47.40
N ALA A 340 15.56 -9.65 48.34
CA ALA A 340 15.08 -10.69 49.20
C ALA A 340 13.97 -10.18 50.12
N ALA A 341 12.72 -10.35 49.69
CA ALA A 341 11.57 -10.24 50.56
C ALA A 341 11.43 -11.57 51.31
N GLU A 342 11.29 -11.56 52.61
CA GLU A 342 11.02 -12.78 53.39
C GLU A 342 9.76 -13.48 52.86
N PRO A 343 9.80 -14.80 52.67
CA PRO A 343 8.66 -15.51 52.12
C PRO A 343 7.49 -15.51 53.12
N THR A 344 6.39 -14.91 52.76
CA THR A 344 5.17 -14.85 53.57
C THR A 344 4.32 -16.14 53.53
N ALA A 345 4.74 -17.15 52.77
CA ALA A 345 4.03 -18.43 52.68
C ALA A 345 5.01 -19.62 52.64
N ALA A 346 4.64 -20.70 53.33
CA ALA A 346 5.38 -21.96 53.26
C ALA A 346 5.14 -22.61 51.89
N TYR A 347 6.20 -22.95 51.17
CA TYR A 347 6.15 -23.67 49.89
C TYR A 347 6.96 -24.98 49.99
N THR A 348 6.48 -25.99 49.26
CA THR A 348 7.15 -27.27 49.15
C THR A 348 7.83 -27.37 47.78
N VAL A 349 9.15 -27.58 47.78
CA VAL A 349 9.90 -27.80 46.54
C VAL A 349 9.83 -29.28 46.17
N LEU A 350 9.13 -29.60 45.09
CA LEU A 350 9.16 -30.93 44.49
C LEU A 350 10.37 -31.03 43.55
N ARG A 351 11.34 -31.87 43.90
CA ARG A 351 12.46 -32.21 43.01
C ARG A 351 12.12 -33.48 42.26
N ALA A 352 12.10 -33.43 40.93
CA ALA A 352 12.07 -34.63 40.12
C ALA A 352 13.39 -35.43 40.33
N ALA A 353 13.28 -36.69 40.73
CA ALA A 353 14.45 -37.59 40.75
C ALA A 353 14.82 -37.89 39.29
N THR A 354 16.04 -37.56 38.89
CA THR A 354 16.62 -38.08 37.65
C THR A 354 16.66 -39.61 37.75
N ALA A 355 15.89 -40.26 36.89
CA ALA A 355 16.04 -41.69 36.67
C ALA A 355 17.43 -41.98 36.09
N ALA A 356 18.15 -42.91 36.67
CA ALA A 356 19.47 -43.40 36.25
C ALA A 356 19.37 -44.18 34.93
#